data_62dffc6502ad66f22806a295281bd41d
#
_entry.id   62dffc6502ad66f22806a295281bd41d
#
_cell.length_a   1.000
_cell.length_b   1.000
_cell.length_c   1.000
_cell.angle_alpha   90.00
_cell.angle_beta   90.00
_cell.angle_gamma   90.00
#
_symmetry.space_group_name_H-M   'P 1'
#
loop_
_entity.id
_entity.type
_entity.pdbx_description
1 polymer ?
#
loop_
_entity_poly.entity_id
_entity_poly.type
_entity_poly.pdbx_seq_one_letter_code
_entity_poly.pdbx_strand_id
1 'polypeptide(L)'
;MKSSKYISILCVGSLLSLASCTDGFESDNKINGSFDDTVKEYDFQKYTTNFETIQKGIYFNYDWGEGTTWPWQTFQNLNHDMFSGYFHDFASKFSDKNTVYALEAGWTASAWNYTYNYIFPVAHKSTLITQDEAKYKHFYGATLILKVEAMHRITDTYGPIVYSKFGKNETNSVDTQEEAYKAFFDDLDKAVDALDTYLKEGGKEDGVKSINMCNCPTASRWIKFANSLRLRLAMRVSNVNKTLATSEARKALENSYGVIESSDENIQISGKGYQNPLAGVAGWGETYMGATIASVLNGYEDPRISIYYNPATLAEHTEEYLGVPQGVYAKDGDPNYYQSYSFINTQTITASTPAVLLTVAEVWLLRAEAS
;
A
#
# COMPACT_ATOMS: atom_id res chain seq x y z
N MET A 1 -14.54 74.14 18.16
CA MET A 1 -13.29 73.49 18.63
C MET A 1 -13.46 72.45 19.73
N LYS A 2 -14.67 72.09 20.16
CA LYS A 2 -14.90 71.05 21.19
C LYS A 2 -15.16 69.62 20.66
N SER A 3 -15.53 69.50 19.36
CA SER A 3 -15.87 68.17 18.77
C SER A 3 -14.65 67.34 18.35
N SER A 4 -13.52 67.97 18.04
CA SER A 4 -12.29 67.30 17.62
C SER A 4 -11.59 66.45 18.71
N LYS A 5 -11.72 66.83 19.98
CA LYS A 5 -11.11 66.13 21.11
C LYS A 5 -11.83 64.80 21.43
N TYR A 6 -13.12 64.72 21.19
CA TYR A 6 -13.88 63.46 21.48
C TYR A 6 -13.72 62.44 20.37
N ILE A 7 -13.49 62.86 19.13
CA ILE A 7 -13.20 61.93 18.02
C ILE A 7 -11.84 61.29 18.21
N SER A 8 -10.82 62.04 18.65
CA SER A 8 -9.46 61.46 18.94
C SER A 8 -9.47 60.50 20.11
N ILE A 9 -10.28 60.69 21.13
CA ILE A 9 -10.42 59.77 22.25
C ILE A 9 -11.19 58.52 21.86
N LEU A 10 -12.19 58.61 20.98
CA LEU A 10 -12.94 57.47 20.46
C LEU A 10 -12.07 56.59 19.54
N CYS A 11 -11.22 57.17 18.70
CA CYS A 11 -10.31 56.43 17.83
C CYS A 11 -9.17 55.70 18.61
N VAL A 12 -8.69 56.31 19.71
CA VAL A 12 -7.66 55.63 20.56
C VAL A 12 -8.29 54.53 21.40
N GLY A 13 -9.53 54.69 21.85
CA GLY A 13 -10.25 53.63 22.58
C GLY A 13 -10.60 52.42 21.71
N SER A 14 -10.94 52.65 20.42
CA SER A 14 -11.22 51.54 19.48
C SER A 14 -9.97 50.81 18.98
N LEU A 15 -8.80 51.42 19.00
CA LEU A 15 -7.52 50.77 18.67
C LEU A 15 -6.97 49.92 19.81
N LEU A 16 -7.28 50.24 21.06
CA LEU A 16 -6.90 49.46 22.22
C LEU A 16 -7.81 48.25 22.43
N SER A 17 -9.05 48.26 21.92
CA SER A 17 -9.94 47.09 22.03
C SER A 17 -9.69 46.02 20.96
N LEU A 18 -8.91 46.33 19.90
CA LEU A 18 -8.52 45.34 18.87
C LEU A 18 -7.24 44.55 19.22
N ALA A 19 -6.49 45.00 20.22
CA ALA A 19 -5.25 44.33 20.64
C ALA A 19 -5.46 43.29 21.76
N SER A 20 -6.69 43.14 22.29
CA SER A 20 -6.94 42.36 23.50
C SER A 20 -7.52 40.95 23.26
N CYS A 21 -7.73 40.54 21.99
CA CYS A 21 -8.42 39.25 21.72
C CYS A 21 -7.49 38.12 21.23
N THR A 22 -6.18 38.32 21.17
CA THR A 22 -5.26 37.27 20.71
C THR A 22 -4.29 36.77 21.76
N ASP A 23 -4.25 37.43 22.92
CA ASP A 23 -3.42 36.98 24.04
C ASP A 23 -4.05 35.75 24.70
N GLY A 24 -3.51 34.59 24.50
CA GLY A 24 -4.01 33.33 25.02
C GLY A 24 -4.64 32.39 23.98
N PHE A 25 -4.87 32.84 22.74
CA PHE A 25 -5.52 32.02 21.70
C PHE A 25 -4.73 30.73 21.39
N GLU A 26 -3.41 30.77 21.46
CA GLU A 26 -2.57 29.56 21.29
C GLU A 26 -2.64 28.63 22.52
N SER A 27 -2.81 29.18 23.73
CA SER A 27 -2.95 28.35 24.94
C SER A 27 -4.34 27.77 25.08
N ASP A 28 -5.38 28.51 24.67
CA ASP A 28 -6.77 28.07 24.73
C ASP A 28 -7.14 27.09 23.62
N ASN A 29 -6.42 27.11 22.50
CA ASN A 29 -6.55 26.12 21.42
C ASN A 29 -5.69 24.88 21.59
N LYS A 30 -4.92 24.76 22.66
CA LYS A 30 -4.34 23.46 23.03
C LYS A 30 -5.47 22.56 23.49
N ILE A 31 -5.76 21.53 22.72
CA ILE A 31 -6.74 20.49 23.10
C ILE A 31 -6.24 19.89 24.42
N ASN A 32 -6.90 20.25 25.52
CA ASN A 32 -6.64 19.65 26.83
C ASN A 32 -6.89 18.15 26.73
N GLY A 33 -5.83 17.35 26.78
CA GLY A 33 -5.85 15.90 26.60
C GLY A 33 -5.18 15.41 25.31
N SER A 34 -4.68 16.28 24.44
CA SER A 34 -3.73 15.86 23.40
C SER A 34 -2.36 15.60 24.07
N PHE A 35 -1.83 14.39 23.85
CA PHE A 35 -0.44 14.14 24.20
C PHE A 35 0.43 15.13 23.40
N ASP A 36 1.21 15.96 24.10
CA ASP A 36 2.19 16.81 23.42
C ASP A 36 3.30 15.94 22.82
N ASP A 37 4.09 16.52 21.93
CA ASP A 37 5.15 15.78 21.24
C ASP A 37 6.21 15.23 22.22
N THR A 38 6.38 15.84 23.37
CA THR A 38 7.31 15.39 24.43
C THR A 38 6.82 14.07 25.05
N VAL A 39 5.52 13.95 25.35
CA VAL A 39 4.95 12.71 25.90
C VAL A 39 5.00 11.60 24.84
N LYS A 40 4.75 11.92 23.56
CA LYS A 40 4.88 10.97 22.45
C LYS A 40 6.31 10.47 22.24
N GLU A 41 7.33 11.27 22.58
CA GLU A 41 8.74 10.86 22.52
C GLU A 41 9.07 9.77 23.54
N TYR A 42 8.52 9.82 24.75
CA TYR A 42 8.80 8.83 25.79
C TYR A 42 8.40 7.40 25.40
N ASP A 43 7.30 7.25 24.66
CA ASP A 43 6.78 5.96 24.22
C ASP A 43 7.13 5.63 22.76
N PHE A 44 8.05 6.39 22.14
CA PHE A 44 8.36 6.30 20.70
C PHE A 44 7.17 6.53 19.78
N GLN A 45 6.01 6.94 20.27
CA GLN A 45 4.79 7.11 19.47
C GLN A 45 4.97 8.16 18.38
N LYS A 46 5.76 9.20 18.61
CA LYS A 46 6.14 10.19 17.60
C LYS A 46 6.69 9.53 16.33
N TYR A 47 7.48 8.47 16.48
CA TYR A 47 8.16 7.79 15.37
C TYR A 47 7.39 6.56 14.85
N THR A 48 6.54 5.96 15.66
CA THR A 48 5.95 4.64 15.36
C THR A 48 4.47 4.68 14.99
N THR A 49 3.71 5.69 15.38
CA THR A 49 2.25 5.77 15.14
C THR A 49 1.88 5.67 13.66
N ASN A 50 2.70 6.25 12.78
CA ASN A 50 2.43 6.27 11.35
C ASN A 50 2.64 4.92 10.66
N PHE A 51 3.44 4.01 11.24
CA PHE A 51 3.77 2.73 10.59
C PHE A 51 2.58 1.81 10.42
N GLU A 52 1.70 1.75 11.40
CA GLU A 52 0.48 0.97 11.30
C GLU A 52 -0.41 1.49 10.16
N THR A 53 -0.60 2.80 10.11
CA THR A 53 -1.35 3.48 9.05
C THR A 53 -0.78 3.19 7.66
N ILE A 54 0.54 3.31 7.48
CA ILE A 54 1.19 3.05 6.19
C ILE A 54 1.04 1.59 5.79
N GLN A 55 1.32 0.64 6.69
CA GLN A 55 1.26 -0.78 6.40
C GLN A 55 -0.14 -1.27 6.07
N LYS A 56 -1.17 -0.81 6.80
CA LYS A 56 -2.57 -1.08 6.44
C LYS A 56 -2.96 -0.41 5.11
N GLY A 57 -2.52 0.83 4.90
CA GLY A 57 -2.81 1.62 3.70
C GLY A 57 -2.24 1.03 2.42
N ILE A 58 -1.09 0.36 2.43
CA ILE A 58 -0.50 -0.30 1.25
C ILE A 58 -1.49 -1.27 0.58
N TYR A 59 -2.40 -1.86 1.35
CA TYR A 59 -3.47 -2.72 0.84
C TYR A 59 -4.78 -1.98 0.57
N PHE A 60 -4.78 -0.66 0.61
CA PHE A 60 -6.00 0.14 0.40
C PHE A 60 -7.13 -0.17 1.37
N ASN A 61 -6.80 -0.65 2.56
CA ASN A 61 -7.75 -0.86 3.63
C ASN A 61 -7.79 0.39 4.52
N TYR A 62 -8.65 1.36 4.17
CA TYR A 62 -8.65 2.70 4.75
C TYR A 62 -9.33 2.85 6.07
N ASP A 63 -10.30 2.02 6.32
CA ASP A 63 -10.99 2.02 7.60
C ASP A 63 -10.16 1.34 8.68
N TRP A 64 -8.90 1.12 8.36
CA TRP A 64 -7.91 0.58 9.29
C TRP A 64 -8.32 -0.76 9.90
N GLY A 65 -9.12 -1.53 9.17
CA GLY A 65 -9.64 -2.81 9.59
C GLY A 65 -11.04 -2.76 10.23
N GLU A 66 -11.71 -1.62 10.19
CA GLU A 66 -13.03 -1.44 10.82
C GLU A 66 -14.22 -1.80 9.91
N GLY A 67 -14.00 -2.44 8.77
CA GLY A 67 -15.08 -3.13 8.06
C GLY A 67 -15.36 -2.71 6.62
N THR A 68 -14.76 -1.64 6.09
CA THR A 68 -14.93 -1.27 4.69
C THR A 68 -13.77 -1.78 3.85
N THR A 69 -14.04 -2.69 2.95
CA THR A 69 -13.03 -3.25 2.05
C THR A 69 -13.16 -2.72 0.61
N TRP A 70 -14.12 -1.83 0.37
CA TRP A 70 -14.40 -1.28 -0.95
C TRP A 70 -13.23 -0.48 -1.58
N PRO A 71 -12.34 0.20 -0.85
CA PRO A 71 -11.15 0.80 -1.47
C PRO A 71 -10.24 -0.25 -2.10
N TRP A 72 -10.05 -1.39 -1.43
CA TRP A 72 -9.35 -2.53 -1.99
C TRP A 72 -10.11 -3.14 -3.16
N GLN A 73 -11.45 -3.27 -3.06
CA GLN A 73 -12.27 -3.77 -4.14
C GLN A 73 -12.11 -2.92 -5.40
N THR A 74 -12.22 -1.60 -5.31
CA THR A 74 -12.15 -0.72 -6.49
C THR A 74 -10.76 -0.67 -7.12
N PHE A 75 -9.69 -0.84 -6.35
CA PHE A 75 -8.32 -0.83 -6.88
C PHE A 75 -7.84 -2.21 -7.30
N GLN A 76 -7.86 -3.17 -6.38
CA GLN A 76 -7.30 -4.49 -6.62
C GLN A 76 -8.27 -5.40 -7.36
N ASN A 77 -9.44 -5.66 -6.77
CA ASN A 77 -10.38 -6.67 -7.28
C ASN A 77 -11.01 -6.25 -8.62
N LEU A 78 -11.67 -5.08 -8.69
CA LEU A 78 -12.37 -4.62 -9.89
C LEU A 78 -11.45 -4.06 -11.00
N ASN A 79 -10.17 -3.85 -10.73
CA ASN A 79 -9.19 -3.42 -11.71
C ASN A 79 -8.15 -4.51 -11.96
N HIS A 80 -7.15 -4.64 -11.09
CA HIS A 80 -5.99 -5.49 -11.36
C HIS A 80 -6.35 -6.96 -11.50
N ASP A 81 -7.22 -7.48 -10.64
CA ASP A 81 -7.59 -8.89 -10.67
C ASP A 81 -8.51 -9.23 -11.86
N MET A 82 -9.35 -8.27 -12.27
CA MET A 82 -10.17 -8.44 -13.48
C MET A 82 -9.32 -8.45 -14.74
N PHE A 83 -8.42 -7.45 -14.91
CA PHE A 83 -7.57 -7.36 -16.10
C PHE A 83 -6.51 -8.45 -16.17
N SER A 84 -6.04 -8.97 -15.05
CA SER A 84 -5.13 -10.12 -15.02
C SER A 84 -5.84 -11.47 -15.23
N GLY A 85 -7.17 -11.49 -15.17
CA GLY A 85 -7.98 -12.70 -15.37
C GLY A 85 -7.98 -13.65 -14.17
N TYR A 86 -7.63 -13.15 -12.97
CA TYR A 86 -7.74 -13.94 -11.74
C TYR A 86 -9.17 -14.05 -11.27
N PHE A 87 -9.91 -12.96 -11.35
CA PHE A 87 -11.32 -12.91 -10.93
C PHE A 87 -12.22 -12.30 -11.99
N HIS A 88 -13.51 -12.51 -11.80
CA HIS A 88 -14.59 -11.88 -12.53
C HIS A 88 -15.72 -11.53 -11.57
N ASP A 89 -16.34 -10.38 -11.74
CA ASP A 89 -17.49 -9.94 -10.95
C ASP A 89 -18.75 -9.86 -11.78
N PHE A 90 -19.75 -10.63 -11.37
CA PHE A 90 -21.04 -10.71 -12.06
C PHE A 90 -22.13 -9.83 -11.49
N ALA A 91 -21.91 -9.20 -10.34
CA ALA A 91 -22.97 -8.36 -9.77
C ALA A 91 -23.51 -7.43 -10.85
N SER A 92 -24.82 -7.34 -10.96
CA SER A 92 -25.48 -6.56 -12.03
C SER A 92 -25.00 -5.12 -12.10
N LYS A 93 -24.59 -4.56 -10.97
CA LYS A 93 -23.97 -3.23 -10.85
C LYS A 93 -22.57 -3.12 -11.50
N PHE A 94 -21.92 -4.23 -11.83
CA PHE A 94 -20.57 -4.29 -12.41
C PHE A 94 -20.54 -4.87 -13.83
N SER A 95 -21.63 -5.45 -14.29
CA SER A 95 -21.69 -6.25 -15.53
C SER A 95 -21.36 -5.48 -16.81
N ASP A 96 -21.45 -4.16 -16.81
CA ASP A 96 -21.14 -3.27 -17.92
C ASP A 96 -19.86 -2.44 -17.71
N LYS A 97 -19.00 -2.87 -16.80
CA LYS A 97 -17.81 -2.14 -16.35
C LYS A 97 -16.52 -2.88 -16.72
N ASN A 98 -15.56 -2.91 -15.83
CA ASN A 98 -14.23 -3.45 -16.06
C ASN A 98 -14.21 -4.91 -16.51
N THR A 99 -15.17 -5.71 -16.09
CA THR A 99 -15.31 -7.11 -16.51
C THR A 99 -15.55 -7.29 -18.01
N VAL A 100 -16.04 -6.25 -18.68
CA VAL A 100 -16.22 -6.20 -20.13
C VAL A 100 -15.31 -5.16 -20.80
N TYR A 101 -14.20 -4.82 -20.15
CA TYR A 101 -13.23 -3.82 -20.60
C TYR A 101 -13.76 -2.39 -20.73
N ALA A 102 -14.89 -2.08 -20.10
CA ALA A 102 -15.41 -0.73 -19.97
C ALA A 102 -14.92 -0.12 -18.66
N LEU A 103 -13.87 0.71 -18.74
CA LEU A 103 -13.25 1.33 -17.56
C LEU A 103 -14.24 2.23 -16.82
N GLU A 104 -14.41 1.97 -15.53
CA GLU A 104 -15.16 2.84 -14.64
C GLU A 104 -14.24 3.93 -14.09
N ALA A 105 -14.48 5.17 -14.47
CA ALA A 105 -13.61 6.30 -14.12
C ALA A 105 -13.47 6.51 -12.61
N GLY A 106 -14.56 6.32 -11.85
CA GLY A 106 -14.56 6.45 -10.40
C GLY A 106 -13.67 5.42 -9.72
N TRP A 107 -13.71 4.17 -10.19
CA TRP A 107 -12.84 3.11 -9.68
C TRP A 107 -11.40 3.33 -10.05
N THR A 108 -11.15 3.73 -11.30
CA THR A 108 -9.80 4.06 -11.77
C THR A 108 -9.18 5.19 -10.98
N ALA A 109 -9.95 6.22 -10.60
CA ALA A 109 -9.46 7.33 -9.77
C ALA A 109 -9.24 6.95 -8.30
N SER A 110 -9.87 5.90 -7.80
CA SER A 110 -9.88 5.55 -6.37
C SER A 110 -8.48 5.42 -5.79
N ALA A 111 -7.62 4.61 -6.40
CA ALA A 111 -6.29 4.34 -5.88
C ALA A 111 -5.41 5.59 -5.81
N TRP A 112 -5.51 6.47 -6.81
CA TRP A 112 -4.83 7.76 -6.79
C TRP A 112 -5.28 8.61 -5.60
N ASN A 113 -6.60 8.80 -5.48
CA ASN A 113 -7.17 9.61 -4.41
C ASN A 113 -6.81 9.09 -3.02
N TYR A 114 -6.92 7.79 -2.82
CA TYR A 114 -6.60 7.19 -1.53
C TYR A 114 -5.12 7.26 -1.19
N THR A 115 -4.26 7.00 -2.16
CA THR A 115 -2.83 7.08 -1.96
C THR A 115 -2.40 8.47 -1.52
N TYR A 116 -2.87 9.51 -2.21
CA TYR A 116 -2.48 10.89 -1.90
C TYR A 116 -3.25 11.54 -0.75
N ASN A 117 -4.38 11.00 -0.35
CA ASN A 117 -5.11 11.50 0.81
C ASN A 117 -4.69 10.81 2.12
N TYR A 118 -4.32 9.52 2.08
CA TYR A 118 -4.18 8.74 3.31
C TYR A 118 -2.82 8.05 3.48
N ILE A 119 -2.15 7.61 2.41
CA ILE A 119 -0.93 6.79 2.52
C ILE A 119 0.31 7.65 2.38
N PHE A 120 0.46 8.31 1.24
CA PHE A 120 1.69 9.00 0.89
C PHE A 120 2.00 10.22 1.78
N PRO A 121 1.03 11.08 2.17
CA PRO A 121 1.29 12.17 3.12
C PRO A 121 1.79 11.67 4.48
N VAL A 122 1.25 10.54 4.95
CA VAL A 122 1.66 9.92 6.22
C VAL A 122 3.07 9.36 6.11
N ALA A 123 3.40 8.65 5.03
CA ALA A 123 4.74 8.13 4.76
C ALA A 123 5.76 9.29 4.62
N HIS A 124 5.41 10.34 3.89
CA HIS A 124 6.25 11.53 3.74
C HIS A 124 6.50 12.22 5.08
N LYS A 125 5.45 12.44 5.87
CA LYS A 125 5.58 13.00 7.23
C LYS A 125 6.48 12.15 8.12
N SER A 126 6.32 10.82 8.08
CA SER A 126 7.18 9.90 8.84
C SER A 126 8.65 9.99 8.40
N THR A 127 8.91 10.14 7.10
CA THR A 127 10.26 10.39 6.58
C THR A 127 10.86 11.66 7.16
N LEU A 128 10.12 12.79 7.14
CA LEU A 128 10.60 14.07 7.67
C LEU A 128 10.89 14.04 9.17
N ILE A 129 10.09 13.30 9.94
CA ILE A 129 10.28 13.17 11.39
C ILE A 129 11.53 12.35 11.73
N THR A 130 11.87 11.35 10.91
CA THR A 130 12.91 10.35 11.24
C THR A 130 14.24 10.59 10.54
N GLN A 131 14.29 11.36 9.45
CA GLN A 131 15.49 11.51 8.59
C GLN A 131 16.70 12.08 9.32
N ASP A 132 16.52 13.04 10.23
CA ASP A 132 17.60 13.74 10.94
C ASP A 132 17.85 13.16 12.33
N GLU A 133 17.12 12.12 12.71
CA GLU A 133 17.19 11.52 14.04
C GLU A 133 18.18 10.34 14.08
N ALA A 134 19.44 10.65 14.38
CA ALA A 134 20.52 9.66 14.39
C ALA A 134 20.18 8.38 15.21
N LYS A 135 19.47 8.54 16.33
CA LYS A 135 19.04 7.43 17.20
C LYS A 135 17.98 6.52 16.56
N TYR A 136 17.21 7.03 15.59
CA TYR A 136 16.06 6.36 15.00
C TYR A 136 16.23 6.05 13.51
N LYS A 137 17.49 5.91 13.05
CA LYS A 137 17.84 5.55 11.66
C LYS A 137 17.09 4.33 11.16
N HIS A 138 16.83 3.34 12.01
CA HIS A 138 16.07 2.14 11.67
C HIS A 138 14.61 2.43 11.31
N PHE A 139 13.97 3.40 11.95
CA PHE A 139 12.63 3.84 11.58
C PHE A 139 12.64 4.62 10.25
N TYR A 140 13.65 5.44 10.02
CA TYR A 140 13.83 6.12 8.75
C TYR A 140 13.95 5.12 7.60
N GLY A 141 14.84 4.12 7.74
CA GLY A 141 15.02 3.07 6.74
C GLY A 141 13.73 2.30 6.46
N ALA A 142 13.02 1.87 7.51
CA ALA A 142 11.74 1.17 7.35
C ALA A 142 10.66 2.04 6.68
N THR A 143 10.62 3.34 6.99
CA THR A 143 9.68 4.27 6.34
C THR A 143 9.92 4.37 4.84
N LEU A 144 11.18 4.49 4.42
CA LEU A 144 11.54 4.58 3.00
C LEU A 144 11.15 3.31 2.24
N ILE A 145 11.37 2.13 2.82
CA ILE A 145 10.97 0.85 2.21
C ILE A 145 9.45 0.81 2.01
N LEU A 146 8.68 1.13 3.03
CA LEU A 146 7.21 1.16 2.95
C LEU A 146 6.70 2.22 1.97
N LYS A 147 7.35 3.36 1.90
CA LYS A 147 7.04 4.43 0.95
C LYS A 147 7.23 3.95 -0.50
N VAL A 148 8.33 3.26 -0.79
CA VAL A 148 8.58 2.68 -2.12
C VAL A 148 7.57 1.57 -2.42
N GLU A 149 7.30 0.67 -1.45
CA GLU A 149 6.32 -0.41 -1.62
C GLU A 149 4.92 0.13 -1.93
N ALA A 150 4.50 1.22 -1.28
CA ALA A 150 3.22 1.86 -1.56
C ALA A 150 3.15 2.48 -2.95
N MET A 151 4.24 3.13 -3.39
CA MET A 151 4.19 4.04 -4.54
C MET A 151 4.57 3.42 -5.88
N HIS A 152 5.35 2.31 -5.90
CA HIS A 152 5.71 1.68 -7.16
C HIS A 152 4.48 1.15 -7.90
N ARG A 153 3.48 0.62 -7.20
CA ARG A 153 2.22 0.17 -7.80
C ARG A 153 1.41 1.33 -8.42
N ILE A 154 1.53 2.52 -7.85
CA ILE A 154 0.82 3.71 -8.33
C ILE A 154 1.41 4.17 -9.66
N THR A 155 2.73 4.27 -9.78
CA THR A 155 3.34 4.61 -11.07
C THR A 155 3.15 3.52 -12.13
N ASP A 156 3.12 2.24 -11.72
CA ASP A 156 2.83 1.13 -12.64
C ASP A 156 1.39 1.18 -13.19
N THR A 157 0.46 1.74 -12.41
CA THR A 157 -0.95 1.89 -12.81
C THR A 157 -1.17 3.16 -13.63
N TYR A 158 -0.58 4.29 -13.24
CA TYR A 158 -0.92 5.61 -13.77
C TYR A 158 0.19 6.25 -14.62
N GLY A 159 1.41 5.70 -14.63
CA GLY A 159 2.57 6.31 -15.28
C GLY A 159 3.17 7.41 -14.40
N PRO A 160 3.20 8.69 -14.87
CA PRO A 160 3.74 9.80 -14.08
C PRO A 160 3.01 10.01 -12.75
N ILE A 161 3.76 10.21 -11.65
CA ILE A 161 3.23 10.39 -10.29
C ILE A 161 3.93 11.55 -9.56
N VAL A 162 3.34 12.04 -8.48
CA VAL A 162 4.00 12.98 -7.57
C VAL A 162 4.72 12.19 -6.49
N TYR A 163 6.04 12.06 -6.57
CA TYR A 163 6.85 11.32 -5.60
C TYR A 163 8.00 12.13 -5.02
N SER A 164 9.07 12.38 -5.83
CA SER A 164 10.27 13.08 -5.36
C SER A 164 10.02 14.59 -5.14
N LYS A 165 9.02 15.12 -5.81
CA LYS A 165 8.64 16.55 -5.79
C LYS A 165 7.51 16.86 -4.81
N PHE A 166 6.98 15.87 -4.09
CA PHE A 166 5.89 16.05 -3.14
C PHE A 166 6.29 17.01 -2.00
N GLY A 167 5.44 18.00 -1.74
CA GLY A 167 5.63 18.98 -0.66
C GLY A 167 6.77 19.97 -0.85
N LYS A 168 7.43 19.99 -2.03
CA LYS A 168 8.57 20.89 -2.28
C LYS A 168 8.20 22.22 -2.93
N ASN A 169 7.07 22.30 -3.61
CA ASN A 169 6.63 23.47 -4.33
C ASN A 169 5.12 23.69 -4.18
N GLU A 170 4.66 24.92 -4.43
CA GLU A 170 3.24 25.29 -4.40
C GLU A 170 2.40 24.53 -5.43
N THR A 171 3.02 24.10 -6.53
CA THR A 171 2.42 23.20 -7.53
C THR A 171 3.10 21.85 -7.47
N ASN A 172 2.37 20.82 -7.09
CA ASN A 172 2.86 19.44 -7.14
C ASN A 172 3.15 19.03 -8.60
N SER A 173 4.39 19.17 -9.03
CA SER A 173 4.81 18.69 -10.34
C SER A 173 4.99 17.16 -10.28
N VAL A 174 4.59 16.49 -11.36
CA VAL A 174 4.76 15.04 -11.48
C VAL A 174 6.20 14.66 -11.82
N ASP A 175 6.65 13.53 -11.32
CA ASP A 175 7.80 12.82 -11.82
C ASP A 175 7.36 11.94 -13.00
N THR A 176 8.13 11.88 -14.05
CA THR A 176 7.96 10.83 -15.07
C THR A 176 8.13 9.46 -14.40
N GLN A 177 7.65 8.40 -15.02
CA GLN A 177 7.83 7.05 -14.48
C GLN A 177 9.32 6.71 -14.31
N GLU A 178 10.18 7.14 -15.23
CA GLU A 178 11.64 6.98 -15.12
C GLU A 178 12.21 7.73 -13.91
N GLU A 179 11.81 8.98 -13.69
CA GLU A 179 12.24 9.76 -12.51
C GLU A 179 11.76 9.12 -11.21
N ALA A 180 10.51 8.63 -11.18
CA ALA A 180 9.95 7.95 -10.02
C ALA A 180 10.74 6.66 -9.68
N TYR A 181 11.05 5.82 -10.67
CA TYR A 181 11.85 4.60 -10.46
C TYR A 181 13.27 4.90 -9.98
N LYS A 182 13.92 5.92 -10.53
CA LYS A 182 15.24 6.38 -10.02
C LYS A 182 15.15 6.82 -8.56
N ALA A 183 14.11 7.58 -8.22
CA ALA A 183 13.89 8.01 -6.83
C ALA A 183 13.56 6.83 -5.89
N PHE A 184 12.90 5.78 -6.37
CA PHE A 184 12.71 4.55 -5.59
C PHE A 184 14.03 3.86 -5.27
N PHE A 185 14.93 3.72 -6.25
CA PHE A 185 16.25 3.14 -6.02
C PHE A 185 17.09 3.99 -5.06
N ASP A 186 17.04 5.32 -5.18
CA ASP A 186 17.72 6.24 -4.25
C ASP A 186 17.17 6.12 -2.81
N ASP A 187 15.86 5.98 -2.66
CA ASP A 187 15.24 5.80 -1.34
C ASP A 187 15.57 4.42 -0.75
N LEU A 188 15.67 3.37 -1.59
CA LEU A 188 16.12 2.05 -1.13
C LEU A 188 17.62 2.03 -0.76
N ASP A 189 18.48 2.80 -1.45
CA ASP A 189 19.89 2.98 -1.06
C ASP A 189 19.98 3.60 0.34
N LYS A 190 19.26 4.71 0.56
CA LYS A 190 19.20 5.38 1.87
C LYS A 190 18.62 4.48 2.97
N ALA A 191 17.61 3.67 2.63
CA ALA A 191 16.98 2.76 3.57
C ALA A 191 17.95 1.68 4.06
N VAL A 192 18.67 1.04 3.13
CA VAL A 192 19.66 0.01 3.45
C VAL A 192 20.80 0.62 4.25
N ASP A 193 21.32 1.79 3.85
CA ASP A 193 22.40 2.48 4.56
C ASP A 193 21.98 2.85 5.99
N ALA A 194 20.78 3.37 6.19
CA ALA A 194 20.27 3.76 7.51
C ALA A 194 20.13 2.55 8.45
N LEU A 195 19.60 1.43 7.96
CA LEU A 195 19.45 0.20 8.74
C LEU A 195 20.81 -0.46 9.05
N ASP A 196 21.69 -0.55 8.06
CA ASP A 196 23.04 -1.10 8.21
C ASP A 196 23.88 -0.25 9.20
N THR A 197 23.82 1.09 9.06
CA THR A 197 24.46 2.01 10.00
C THR A 197 23.93 1.83 11.40
N TYR A 198 22.62 1.73 11.58
CA TYR A 198 22.00 1.46 12.88
C TYR A 198 22.57 0.20 13.54
N LEU A 199 22.68 -0.91 12.78
CA LEU A 199 23.23 -2.17 13.30
C LEU A 199 24.71 -2.06 13.60
N LYS A 200 25.51 -1.42 12.76
CA LYS A 200 26.96 -1.20 12.96
C LYS A 200 27.26 -0.31 14.16
N GLU A 201 26.39 0.62 14.49
CA GLU A 201 26.49 1.48 15.67
C GLU A 201 26.01 0.80 16.95
N GLY A 202 25.68 -0.49 16.93
CA GLY A 202 25.26 -1.29 18.08
C GLY A 202 23.75 -1.31 18.32
N GLY A 203 22.95 -0.90 17.32
CA GLY A 203 21.49 -1.03 17.34
C GLY A 203 21.06 -2.50 17.44
N LYS A 204 19.95 -2.74 18.13
CA LYS A 204 19.41 -4.09 18.30
C LYS A 204 18.62 -4.53 17.08
N GLU A 205 18.78 -5.80 16.69
CA GLU A 205 17.98 -6.39 15.60
C GLU A 205 16.48 -6.23 15.82
N ASP A 206 15.98 -6.43 17.03
CA ASP A 206 14.56 -6.31 17.38
C ASP A 206 14.08 -4.86 17.64
N GLY A 207 14.93 -3.85 17.42
CA GLY A 207 14.57 -2.43 17.58
C GLY A 207 13.38 -2.00 16.72
N VAL A 208 13.13 -2.69 15.61
CA VAL A 208 12.00 -2.47 14.71
C VAL A 208 10.74 -3.26 15.08
N LYS A 209 10.76 -4.06 16.14
CA LYS A 209 9.66 -4.97 16.50
C LYS A 209 8.34 -4.23 16.74
N SER A 210 8.38 -3.03 17.30
CA SER A 210 7.18 -2.23 17.61
C SER A 210 6.40 -1.79 16.36
N ILE A 211 7.07 -1.69 15.20
CA ILE A 211 6.46 -1.25 13.94
C ILE A 211 6.15 -2.42 13.01
N ASN A 212 6.48 -3.64 13.40
CA ASN A 212 6.34 -4.80 12.52
C ASN A 212 4.88 -5.25 12.37
N MET A 213 4.36 -5.13 11.16
CA MET A 213 3.15 -5.79 10.68
C MET A 213 3.43 -6.63 9.42
N CYS A 214 4.56 -6.40 8.76
CA CYS A 214 4.90 -6.99 7.46
C CYS A 214 5.82 -8.22 7.56
N ASN A 215 5.84 -8.91 8.69
CA ASN A 215 6.71 -10.06 8.97
C ASN A 215 8.22 -9.73 8.88
N CYS A 216 8.59 -8.51 9.27
CA CYS A 216 9.98 -8.04 9.36
C CYS A 216 10.36 -7.74 10.82
N PRO A 217 10.56 -8.76 11.68
CA PRO A 217 10.77 -8.57 13.12
C PRO A 217 12.14 -7.99 13.45
N THR A 218 13.09 -8.01 12.52
CA THR A 218 14.48 -7.57 12.71
C THR A 218 14.91 -6.54 11.68
N ALA A 219 15.91 -5.72 12.02
CA ALA A 219 16.46 -4.73 11.11
C ALA A 219 17.08 -5.38 9.86
N SER A 220 17.77 -6.51 10.01
CA SER A 220 18.28 -7.27 8.87
C SER A 220 17.18 -7.83 7.97
N ARG A 221 16.00 -8.20 8.50
CA ARG A 221 14.86 -8.59 7.68
C ARG A 221 14.30 -7.42 6.87
N TRP A 222 14.28 -6.21 7.41
CA TRP A 222 13.93 -5.01 6.65
C TRP A 222 14.92 -4.75 5.51
N ILE A 223 16.22 -4.99 5.71
CA ILE A 223 17.22 -4.88 4.64
C ILE A 223 16.97 -5.94 3.55
N LYS A 224 16.68 -7.18 3.92
CA LYS A 224 16.29 -8.23 2.95
C LYS A 224 15.04 -7.83 2.17
N PHE A 225 14.04 -7.22 2.82
CA PHE A 225 12.86 -6.70 2.14
C PHE A 225 13.25 -5.61 1.12
N ALA A 226 14.06 -4.63 1.52
CA ALA A 226 14.53 -3.57 0.62
C ALA A 226 15.26 -4.15 -0.62
N ASN A 227 16.15 -5.10 -0.42
CA ASN A 227 16.89 -5.75 -1.49
C ASN A 227 15.96 -6.56 -2.42
N SER A 228 15.00 -7.29 -1.87
CA SER A 228 14.02 -8.05 -2.64
C SER A 228 13.09 -7.16 -3.46
N LEU A 229 12.64 -6.05 -2.87
CA LEU A 229 11.88 -5.02 -3.57
C LEU A 229 12.72 -4.36 -4.67
N ARG A 230 13.98 -4.03 -4.39
CA ARG A 230 14.94 -3.52 -5.39
C ARG A 230 15.06 -4.46 -6.59
N LEU A 231 15.20 -5.77 -6.34
CA LEU A 231 15.29 -6.76 -7.41
C LEU A 231 14.02 -6.79 -8.26
N ARG A 232 12.82 -6.75 -7.64
CA ARG A 232 11.53 -6.61 -8.34
C ARG A 232 11.53 -5.39 -9.26
N LEU A 233 11.90 -4.23 -8.74
CA LEU A 233 11.92 -2.98 -9.49
C LEU A 233 12.98 -2.99 -10.60
N ALA A 234 14.15 -3.59 -10.37
CA ALA A 234 15.19 -3.74 -11.38
C ALA A 234 14.71 -4.56 -12.59
N MET A 235 14.03 -5.69 -12.35
CA MET A 235 13.50 -6.50 -13.45
C MET A 235 12.39 -5.78 -14.22
N ARG A 236 11.57 -4.95 -13.58
CA ARG A 236 10.56 -4.15 -14.28
C ARG A 236 11.11 -3.14 -15.27
N VAL A 237 12.31 -2.62 -15.03
CA VAL A 237 12.97 -1.68 -15.95
C VAL A 237 13.94 -2.36 -16.93
N SER A 238 14.10 -3.67 -16.90
CA SER A 238 15.07 -4.44 -17.70
C SER A 238 14.93 -4.22 -19.21
N ASN A 239 13.69 -4.09 -19.70
CA ASN A 239 13.42 -3.90 -21.12
C ASN A 239 13.60 -2.44 -21.60
N VAL A 240 13.56 -1.46 -20.69
CA VAL A 240 13.66 -0.04 -21.06
C VAL A 240 15.01 0.58 -20.68
N ASN A 241 15.67 0.04 -19.64
CA ASN A 241 16.99 0.50 -19.20
C ASN A 241 17.80 -0.66 -18.61
N LYS A 242 18.39 -1.46 -19.50
CA LYS A 242 19.18 -2.64 -19.10
C LYS A 242 20.36 -2.29 -18.19
N THR A 243 21.02 -1.15 -18.40
CA THR A 243 22.15 -0.73 -17.57
C THR A 243 21.72 -0.48 -16.12
N LEU A 244 20.65 0.26 -15.94
CA LEU A 244 20.07 0.51 -14.61
C LEU A 244 19.60 -0.80 -13.98
N ALA A 245 18.85 -1.62 -14.71
CA ALA A 245 18.37 -2.92 -14.24
C ALA A 245 19.52 -3.81 -13.73
N THR A 246 20.57 -3.96 -14.52
CA THR A 246 21.76 -4.77 -14.14
C THR A 246 22.44 -4.21 -12.89
N SER A 247 22.61 -2.88 -12.82
CA SER A 247 23.24 -2.23 -11.65
C SER A 247 22.42 -2.46 -10.39
N GLU A 248 21.12 -2.25 -10.44
CA GLU A 248 20.24 -2.37 -9.26
C GLU A 248 20.01 -3.83 -8.84
N ALA A 249 19.90 -4.76 -9.82
CA ALA A 249 19.84 -6.18 -9.52
C ALA A 249 21.12 -6.68 -8.81
N ARG A 250 22.29 -6.23 -9.29
CA ARG A 250 23.57 -6.56 -8.67
C ARG A 250 23.65 -6.01 -7.24
N LYS A 251 23.28 -4.76 -7.01
CA LYS A 251 23.24 -4.18 -5.66
C LYS A 251 22.36 -5.02 -4.72
N ALA A 252 21.20 -5.51 -5.19
CA ALA A 252 20.31 -6.34 -4.40
C ALA A 252 20.92 -7.70 -4.06
N LEU A 253 21.51 -8.37 -5.06
CA LEU A 253 21.99 -9.76 -4.93
C LEU A 253 23.36 -9.87 -4.27
N GLU A 254 24.24 -8.89 -4.43
CA GLU A 254 25.59 -8.86 -3.84
C GLU A 254 25.61 -8.21 -2.44
N ASN A 255 24.46 -7.69 -1.94
CA ASN A 255 24.37 -7.14 -0.60
C ASN A 255 24.63 -8.22 0.44
N SER A 256 25.41 -7.93 1.48
CA SER A 256 25.80 -8.91 2.51
C SER A 256 24.62 -9.48 3.31
N TYR A 257 23.51 -8.77 3.39
CA TYR A 257 22.28 -9.26 4.02
C TYR A 257 21.46 -10.17 3.09
N GLY A 258 21.70 -10.08 1.77
CA GLY A 258 20.96 -10.85 0.77
C GLY A 258 19.52 -10.34 0.55
N VAL A 259 18.75 -11.22 -0.08
CA VAL A 259 17.29 -11.10 -0.31
C VAL A 259 16.54 -12.10 0.55
N ILE A 260 15.20 -12.09 0.54
CA ILE A 260 14.41 -13.15 1.18
C ILE A 260 14.60 -14.47 0.42
N GLU A 261 14.78 -15.59 1.15
CA GLU A 261 15.16 -16.90 0.57
C GLU A 261 14.36 -18.09 1.07
N SER A 262 13.71 -17.98 2.23
CA SER A 262 12.91 -19.05 2.83
C SER A 262 11.44 -18.63 3.02
N SER A 263 10.52 -19.59 3.00
CA SER A 263 9.07 -19.33 3.00
C SER A 263 8.57 -18.56 4.23
N ASP A 264 9.27 -18.66 5.36
CA ASP A 264 9.00 -17.86 6.56
C ASP A 264 9.45 -16.40 6.41
N GLU A 265 10.17 -16.08 5.33
CA GLU A 265 10.61 -14.73 5.00
C GLU A 265 9.66 -13.97 4.08
N ASN A 266 8.56 -14.56 3.66
CA ASN A 266 7.55 -13.85 2.89
C ASN A 266 7.16 -12.51 3.56
N ILE A 267 7.16 -11.44 2.79
CA ILE A 267 6.70 -10.14 3.27
C ILE A 267 5.18 -10.11 3.16
N GLN A 268 4.52 -10.01 4.31
CA GLN A 268 3.07 -10.13 4.39
C GLN A 268 2.51 -9.34 5.57
N ILE A 269 1.42 -8.63 5.36
CA ILE A 269 0.75 -7.85 6.43
C ILE A 269 -0.16 -8.76 7.23
N SER A 270 -0.03 -8.69 8.57
CA SER A 270 -0.88 -9.42 9.52
C SER A 270 -0.88 -8.76 10.91
N GLY A 271 -1.76 -9.20 11.78
CA GLY A 271 -1.81 -8.73 13.18
C GLY A 271 -2.38 -7.33 13.37
N LYS A 272 -2.31 -6.82 14.60
CA LYS A 272 -2.73 -5.45 14.98
C LYS A 272 -4.07 -4.99 14.37
N GLY A 273 -5.11 -5.82 14.43
CA GLY A 273 -6.42 -5.49 13.88
C GLY A 273 -6.52 -5.50 12.35
N TYR A 274 -5.48 -5.99 11.65
CA TYR A 274 -5.53 -6.23 10.22
C TYR A 274 -6.62 -7.25 9.89
N GLN A 275 -7.38 -6.99 8.84
CA GLN A 275 -8.31 -7.93 8.23
C GLN A 275 -8.02 -8.03 6.74
N ASN A 276 -8.03 -9.26 6.20
CA ASN A 276 -7.80 -9.48 4.78
C ASN A 276 -8.96 -8.91 3.96
N PRO A 277 -8.74 -7.90 3.11
CA PRO A 277 -9.82 -7.26 2.37
C PRO A 277 -10.47 -8.21 1.34
N LEU A 278 -9.72 -9.16 0.79
CA LEU A 278 -10.28 -10.18 -0.11
C LEU A 278 -11.31 -11.06 0.58
N ALA A 279 -11.10 -11.40 1.85
CA ALA A 279 -12.10 -12.16 2.63
C ALA A 279 -13.41 -11.37 2.79
N GLY A 280 -13.33 -10.05 2.98
CA GLY A 280 -14.51 -9.18 3.02
C GLY A 280 -15.24 -9.15 1.68
N VAL A 281 -14.54 -8.90 0.60
CA VAL A 281 -15.10 -8.86 -0.77
C VAL A 281 -15.71 -10.22 -1.16
N ALA A 282 -15.02 -11.32 -0.84
CA ALA A 282 -15.55 -12.67 -1.05
C ALA A 282 -16.86 -12.90 -0.31
N GLY A 283 -16.98 -12.37 0.93
CA GLY A 283 -18.20 -12.44 1.72
C GLY A 283 -19.41 -11.74 1.10
N TRP A 284 -19.22 -10.82 0.15
CA TRP A 284 -20.32 -10.15 -0.57
C TRP A 284 -20.91 -11.00 -1.69
N GLY A 285 -20.27 -12.13 -2.06
CA GLY A 285 -20.79 -13.05 -3.06
C GLY A 285 -20.66 -12.54 -4.51
N GLU A 286 -19.73 -11.65 -4.78
CA GLU A 286 -19.60 -10.97 -6.08
C GLU A 286 -18.44 -11.50 -6.93
N THR A 287 -17.44 -12.13 -6.31
CA THR A 287 -16.14 -12.46 -6.94
C THR A 287 -16.01 -13.93 -7.32
N TYR A 288 -15.94 -14.19 -8.62
CA TYR A 288 -15.84 -15.51 -9.22
C TYR A 288 -14.47 -15.76 -9.85
N MET A 289 -14.16 -17.01 -10.11
CA MET A 289 -12.95 -17.42 -10.79
C MET A 289 -12.94 -16.88 -12.22
N GLY A 290 -11.86 -16.25 -12.65
CA GLY A 290 -11.67 -15.83 -14.04
C GLY A 290 -11.28 -17.02 -14.93
N ALA A 291 -11.68 -17.00 -16.22
CA ALA A 291 -11.36 -18.07 -17.15
C ALA A 291 -9.84 -18.23 -17.39
N THR A 292 -9.08 -17.15 -17.31
CA THR A 292 -7.64 -17.19 -17.51
C THR A 292 -6.95 -18.04 -16.43
N ILE A 293 -7.22 -17.73 -15.16
CA ILE A 293 -6.65 -18.51 -14.06
C ILE A 293 -7.20 -19.95 -14.04
N ALA A 294 -8.48 -20.16 -14.39
CA ALA A 294 -9.07 -21.48 -14.50
C ALA A 294 -8.34 -22.34 -15.53
N SER A 295 -8.03 -21.79 -16.71
CA SER A 295 -7.31 -22.52 -17.75
C SER A 295 -5.90 -22.92 -17.32
N VAL A 296 -5.21 -22.06 -16.58
CA VAL A 296 -3.86 -22.34 -16.04
C VAL A 296 -3.93 -23.45 -14.98
N LEU A 297 -4.77 -23.27 -13.95
CA LEU A 297 -4.82 -24.21 -12.83
C LEU A 297 -5.34 -25.59 -13.27
N ASN A 298 -6.37 -25.66 -14.10
CA ASN A 298 -6.85 -26.94 -14.65
C ASN A 298 -5.84 -27.55 -15.64
N GLY A 299 -5.25 -26.74 -16.52
CA GLY A 299 -4.33 -27.23 -17.55
C GLY A 299 -3.04 -27.84 -16.99
N TYR A 300 -2.58 -27.35 -15.84
CA TYR A 300 -1.43 -27.90 -15.13
C TYR A 300 -1.79 -28.85 -13.99
N GLU A 301 -3.08 -29.20 -13.82
CA GLU A 301 -3.58 -29.99 -12.69
C GLU A 301 -3.07 -29.45 -11.34
N ASP A 302 -3.06 -28.14 -11.19
CA ASP A 302 -2.46 -27.46 -10.07
C ASP A 302 -3.29 -27.67 -8.78
N PRO A 303 -2.72 -28.33 -7.74
CA PRO A 303 -3.46 -28.66 -6.54
C PRO A 303 -3.93 -27.42 -5.73
N ARG A 304 -3.41 -26.24 -6.02
CA ARG A 304 -3.84 -24.98 -5.38
C ARG A 304 -5.25 -24.56 -5.78
N ILE A 305 -5.82 -25.14 -6.85
CA ILE A 305 -7.15 -24.76 -7.34
C ILE A 305 -8.22 -24.90 -6.26
N SER A 306 -8.22 -26.00 -5.52
CA SER A 306 -9.16 -26.24 -4.42
C SER A 306 -8.92 -25.39 -3.17
N ILE A 307 -7.71 -24.81 -3.05
CA ILE A 307 -7.40 -23.86 -1.98
C ILE A 307 -7.96 -22.48 -2.31
N TYR A 308 -7.90 -22.09 -3.59
CA TYR A 308 -8.31 -20.74 -4.02
C TYR A 308 -9.79 -20.64 -4.32
N TYR A 309 -10.39 -21.71 -4.89
CA TYR A 309 -11.76 -21.69 -5.38
C TYR A 309 -12.55 -22.90 -4.91
N ASN A 310 -13.86 -22.72 -4.79
CA ASN A 310 -14.81 -23.81 -4.67
C ASN A 310 -15.25 -24.24 -6.08
N PRO A 311 -15.56 -25.51 -6.30
CA PRO A 311 -16.13 -25.96 -7.59
C PRO A 311 -17.48 -25.26 -7.86
N ALA A 312 -17.91 -25.30 -9.11
CA ALA A 312 -19.23 -24.85 -9.50
C ALA A 312 -20.33 -25.64 -8.77
N THR A 313 -21.48 -25.02 -8.54
CA THR A 313 -22.58 -25.61 -7.76
C THR A 313 -23.76 -26.08 -8.58
N LEU A 314 -23.80 -25.74 -9.89
CA LEU A 314 -24.83 -26.23 -10.80
C LEU A 314 -24.68 -27.75 -10.96
N ALA A 315 -25.79 -28.50 -10.85
CA ALA A 315 -25.78 -29.97 -10.78
C ALA A 315 -25.03 -30.65 -11.94
N GLU A 316 -25.09 -30.07 -13.14
CA GLU A 316 -24.38 -30.55 -14.33
C GLU A 316 -22.89 -30.26 -14.36
N HIS A 317 -22.40 -29.39 -13.44
CA HIS A 317 -21.02 -28.96 -13.32
C HIS A 317 -20.42 -29.21 -11.91
N THR A 318 -21.10 -30.05 -11.13
CA THR A 318 -20.65 -30.37 -9.78
C THR A 318 -19.22 -30.91 -9.81
N GLU A 319 -18.36 -30.35 -8.96
CA GLU A 319 -16.93 -30.65 -8.84
C GLU A 319 -16.02 -30.11 -9.94
N GLU A 320 -16.56 -29.41 -10.95
CA GLU A 320 -15.76 -28.73 -11.96
C GLU A 320 -15.31 -27.34 -11.47
N TYR A 321 -14.07 -26.97 -11.81
CA TYR A 321 -13.55 -25.63 -11.57
C TYR A 321 -13.65 -24.81 -12.86
N LEU A 322 -14.69 -24.01 -12.95
CA LEU A 322 -15.06 -23.25 -14.15
C LEU A 322 -14.87 -21.75 -13.92
N GLY A 323 -14.10 -21.12 -14.78
CA GLY A 323 -13.85 -19.69 -14.76
C GLY A 323 -14.72 -18.92 -15.75
N VAL A 324 -15.11 -17.71 -15.36
CA VAL A 324 -15.89 -16.81 -16.19
C VAL A 324 -15.00 -16.17 -17.25
N PRO A 325 -15.35 -16.23 -18.56
CA PRO A 325 -14.64 -15.50 -19.58
C PRO A 325 -14.77 -13.98 -19.41
N GLN A 326 -13.67 -13.27 -19.57
CA GLN A 326 -13.71 -11.81 -19.61
C GLN A 326 -14.47 -11.33 -20.85
N GLY A 327 -15.17 -10.21 -20.72
CA GLY A 327 -15.97 -9.66 -21.80
C GLY A 327 -17.38 -10.24 -21.92
N VAL A 328 -17.76 -11.15 -21.03
CA VAL A 328 -19.10 -11.74 -21.01
C VAL A 328 -19.99 -11.00 -20.00
N TYR A 329 -21.15 -10.58 -20.49
CA TYR A 329 -22.19 -10.00 -19.61
C TYR A 329 -22.89 -11.11 -18.84
N ALA A 330 -23.22 -10.85 -17.57
CA ALA A 330 -24.18 -11.69 -16.86
C ALA A 330 -25.51 -11.70 -17.63
N LYS A 331 -26.07 -12.87 -17.83
CA LYS A 331 -27.41 -12.97 -18.43
C LYS A 331 -28.45 -12.55 -17.40
N ASP A 332 -29.03 -11.39 -17.61
CA ASP A 332 -30.13 -10.93 -16.78
C ASP A 332 -31.27 -11.98 -16.76
N GLY A 333 -31.63 -12.39 -15.54
CA GLY A 333 -32.77 -13.30 -15.33
C GLY A 333 -32.44 -14.80 -15.40
N ASP A 334 -31.18 -15.22 -15.60
CA ASP A 334 -30.79 -16.62 -15.42
C ASP A 334 -30.26 -16.85 -13.98
N PRO A 335 -31.09 -17.43 -13.08
CA PRO A 335 -30.69 -17.66 -11.69
C PRO A 335 -29.56 -18.70 -11.56
N ASN A 336 -29.34 -19.50 -12.59
CA ASN A 336 -28.34 -20.57 -12.61
C ASN A 336 -27.01 -20.11 -13.18
N TYR A 337 -26.94 -18.94 -13.79
CA TYR A 337 -25.73 -18.46 -14.44
C TYR A 337 -24.53 -18.38 -13.47
N TYR A 338 -24.76 -17.90 -12.27
CA TYR A 338 -23.73 -17.83 -11.23
C TYR A 338 -23.31 -19.20 -10.70
N GLN A 339 -24.23 -20.17 -10.66
CA GLN A 339 -23.95 -21.52 -10.17
C GLN A 339 -23.10 -22.35 -11.15
N SER A 340 -23.04 -21.93 -12.40
CA SER A 340 -22.21 -22.55 -13.44
C SER A 340 -20.72 -22.29 -13.28
N TYR A 341 -20.33 -21.37 -12.40
CA TYR A 341 -18.94 -20.95 -12.25
C TYR A 341 -18.43 -21.10 -10.81
N SER A 342 -17.13 -21.24 -10.70
CA SER A 342 -16.43 -21.42 -9.43
C SER A 342 -16.34 -20.10 -8.67
N PHE A 343 -16.58 -20.17 -7.37
CA PHE A 343 -16.51 -19.06 -6.46
C PHE A 343 -15.24 -19.15 -5.60
N ILE A 344 -14.77 -18.01 -5.10
CA ILE A 344 -13.62 -17.95 -4.19
C ILE A 344 -13.85 -18.81 -2.93
N ASN A 345 -12.83 -19.54 -2.49
CA ASN A 345 -12.95 -20.41 -1.33
C ASN A 345 -12.86 -19.60 -0.02
N THR A 346 -13.99 -19.24 0.54
CA THR A 346 -14.09 -18.47 1.80
C THR A 346 -13.73 -19.26 3.05
N GLN A 347 -13.49 -20.57 2.95
CA GLN A 347 -13.02 -21.39 4.09
C GLN A 347 -11.51 -21.27 4.26
N THR A 348 -10.78 -21.07 3.16
CA THR A 348 -9.31 -20.93 3.18
C THR A 348 -8.87 -19.47 3.22
N ILE A 349 -9.68 -18.57 2.66
CA ILE A 349 -9.42 -17.12 2.65
C ILE A 349 -10.30 -16.48 3.73
N THR A 350 -9.70 -16.24 4.88
CA THR A 350 -10.37 -15.70 6.07
C THR A 350 -9.88 -14.29 6.38
N ALA A 351 -10.57 -13.58 7.26
CA ALA A 351 -10.15 -12.26 7.72
C ALA A 351 -8.73 -12.24 8.33
N SER A 352 -8.28 -13.35 8.90
CA SER A 352 -6.93 -13.48 9.47
C SER A 352 -5.86 -13.96 8.47
N THR A 353 -6.24 -14.31 7.24
CA THR A 353 -5.29 -14.69 6.19
C THR A 353 -4.37 -13.51 5.89
N PRO A 354 -3.02 -13.65 6.01
CA PRO A 354 -2.11 -12.53 5.74
C PRO A 354 -2.23 -12.02 4.31
N ALA A 355 -2.11 -10.72 4.12
CA ALA A 355 -1.98 -10.14 2.79
C ALA A 355 -0.51 -10.10 2.37
N VAL A 356 -0.21 -10.76 1.27
CA VAL A 356 1.15 -10.93 0.78
C VAL A 356 1.59 -9.74 -0.07
N LEU A 357 2.75 -9.16 0.27
CA LEU A 357 3.41 -8.09 -0.49
C LEU A 357 4.45 -8.66 -1.46
N LEU A 358 5.28 -9.59 -0.98
CA LEU A 358 6.38 -10.15 -1.74
C LEU A 358 6.64 -11.58 -1.28
N THR A 359 6.62 -12.53 -2.22
CA THR A 359 6.91 -13.94 -1.91
C THR A 359 8.35 -14.31 -2.21
N VAL A 360 8.85 -15.28 -1.48
CA VAL A 360 10.14 -15.93 -1.78
C VAL A 360 10.13 -16.59 -3.17
N ALA A 361 9.00 -17.18 -3.56
CA ALA A 361 8.86 -17.76 -4.90
C ALA A 361 9.06 -16.70 -6.00
N GLU A 362 8.47 -15.51 -5.85
CA GLU A 362 8.71 -14.39 -6.77
C GLU A 362 10.19 -14.01 -6.80
N VAL A 363 10.83 -13.88 -5.64
CA VAL A 363 12.24 -13.48 -5.57
C VAL A 363 13.16 -14.51 -6.24
N TRP A 364 12.89 -15.81 -6.10
CA TRP A 364 13.65 -16.85 -6.83
C TRP A 364 13.46 -16.76 -8.34
N LEU A 365 12.25 -16.48 -8.82
CA LEU A 365 11.99 -16.28 -10.25
C LEU A 365 12.69 -15.00 -10.77
N LEU A 366 12.65 -13.91 -10.00
CA LEU A 366 13.37 -12.67 -10.32
C LEU A 366 14.89 -12.86 -10.36
N ARG A 367 15.46 -13.70 -9.48
CA ARG A 367 16.89 -14.08 -9.52
C ARG A 367 17.22 -14.84 -10.80
N ALA A 368 16.34 -15.77 -11.19
CA ALA A 368 16.54 -16.51 -12.44
C ALA A 368 16.44 -15.60 -13.68
N GLU A 369 15.54 -14.61 -13.67
CA GLU A 369 15.40 -13.63 -14.74
C GLU A 369 16.63 -12.69 -14.83
N ALA A 370 17.22 -12.35 -13.67
CA ALA A 370 18.38 -11.45 -13.59
C ALA A 370 19.70 -12.10 -13.97
N SER A 371 19.79 -13.44 -14.06
CA SER A 371 20.99 -14.20 -14.38
C SER A 371 21.22 -14.33 -15.88
#